data_e4ca58a25765d350a329105cd8db1528
#
_entry.id   e4ca58a25765d350a329105cd8db1528
#
_cell.length_a   1.000
_cell.length_b   1.000
_cell.length_c   1.000
_cell.angle_alpha   90.00
_cell.angle_beta   90.00
_cell.angle_gamma   90.00
#
_symmetry.space_group_name_H-M   'P 1'
#
loop_
_entity.id
_entity.type
_entity.pdbx_description
1 polymer ?
#
loop_
_entity_poly.entity_id
_entity_poly.type
_entity_poly.pdbx_seq_one_letter_code
_entity_poly.pdbx_strand_id
1 'polypeptide(L)'
;VYGSDIQYLFIDEIQNVDGWYLFVNRLLRTNVRVFVTGSNAKLLSGELATHLTGRYNEIRLYPFSFSEYCDYHKIDTQSITTKADAERKRAFVKYVNDGGFPEIQSLRNKRVYIQSLIEAILTKDIQKRFKIRNVDTLRKITHHLINNICQEINYDEISKLLGVTDNTVRKYVDYLRQAFLIQSLTKYSYKSKERIRNAKAYIIDPGLQNNRDNAFASENIGWRLENVVYIELLRRCSNNFLDIYY
;
A
#
# COMPACT_ATOMS: atom_id res chain seq x y z
N VAL A 1 -17.46 19.89 20.48
CA VAL A 1 -16.08 20.43 20.55
C VAL A 1 -16.09 21.80 21.20
N TYR A 2 -17.03 22.69 20.88
CA TYR A 2 -17.13 23.99 21.54
C TYR A 2 -17.91 23.84 22.85
N GLY A 3 -17.28 24.24 23.97
CA GLY A 3 -17.87 24.15 25.30
C GLY A 3 -17.70 22.81 26.02
N SER A 4 -16.90 21.90 25.47
CA SER A 4 -16.51 20.63 26.11
C SER A 4 -14.99 20.60 26.33
N ASP A 5 -14.56 20.00 27.42
CA ASP A 5 -13.14 19.85 27.79
C ASP A 5 -12.50 18.65 27.06
N ILE A 6 -12.51 18.70 25.71
CA ILE A 6 -12.00 17.64 24.86
C ILE A 6 -10.51 17.90 24.60
N GLN A 7 -9.67 16.94 24.99
CA GLN A 7 -8.21 16.99 24.77
C GLN A 7 -7.78 16.31 23.47
N TYR A 8 -8.50 15.30 23.01
CA TYR A 8 -8.19 14.49 21.83
C TYR A 8 -9.40 14.39 20.92
N LEU A 9 -9.18 14.55 19.61
CA LEU A 9 -10.19 14.37 18.57
C LEU A 9 -9.67 13.43 17.49
N PHE A 10 -10.40 12.37 17.22
CA PHE A 10 -10.10 11.42 16.17
C PHE A 10 -11.15 11.57 15.08
N ILE A 11 -10.70 11.78 13.83
CA ILE A 11 -11.57 11.95 12.67
C ILE A 11 -11.16 10.94 11.62
N ASP A 12 -12.06 10.01 11.31
CA ASP A 12 -11.82 8.94 10.35
C ASP A 12 -12.27 9.35 8.96
N GLU A 13 -11.49 8.93 7.93
CA GLU A 13 -11.76 9.19 6.51
C GLU A 13 -12.08 10.66 6.20
N ILE A 14 -11.28 11.59 6.75
CA ILE A 14 -11.54 13.03 6.74
C ILE A 14 -11.66 13.62 5.33
N GLN A 15 -11.05 13.00 4.32
CA GLN A 15 -11.12 13.43 2.93
C GLN A 15 -12.54 13.35 2.34
N ASN A 16 -13.49 12.73 3.02
CA ASN A 16 -14.89 12.71 2.62
C ASN A 16 -15.65 14.01 2.94
N VAL A 17 -15.01 14.95 3.65
CA VAL A 17 -15.58 16.24 4.03
C VAL A 17 -14.86 17.37 3.30
N ASP A 18 -15.55 18.07 2.40
CA ASP A 18 -14.98 19.21 1.71
C ASP A 18 -14.59 20.32 2.70
N GLY A 19 -13.39 20.90 2.52
CA GLY A 19 -12.93 22.00 3.37
C GLY A 19 -12.54 21.59 4.80
N TRP A 20 -12.36 20.30 5.07
CA TRP A 20 -12.02 19.77 6.39
C TRP A 20 -10.80 20.45 7.04
N TYR A 21 -9.84 20.89 6.24
CA TYR A 21 -8.65 21.57 6.70
C TYR A 21 -8.95 22.91 7.40
N LEU A 22 -10.05 23.58 7.05
CA LEU A 22 -10.48 24.81 7.73
C LEU A 22 -10.88 24.51 9.17
N PHE A 23 -11.60 23.41 9.37
CA PHE A 23 -12.00 22.96 10.70
C PHE A 23 -10.80 22.54 11.53
N VAL A 24 -9.88 21.73 10.96
CA VAL A 24 -8.66 21.31 11.65
C VAL A 24 -7.77 22.51 12.01
N ASN A 25 -7.56 23.46 11.08
CA ASN A 25 -6.79 24.69 11.36
C ASN A 25 -7.39 25.50 12.51
N ARG A 26 -8.71 25.50 12.66
CA ARG A 26 -9.38 26.18 13.76
C ARG A 26 -9.12 25.46 15.09
N LEU A 27 -9.13 24.13 15.09
CA LEU A 27 -8.83 23.33 16.28
C LEU A 27 -7.36 23.43 16.71
N LEU A 28 -6.44 23.55 15.75
CA LEU A 28 -5.01 23.73 16.05
C LEU A 28 -4.69 25.02 16.80
N ARG A 29 -5.63 25.97 16.89
CA ARG A 29 -5.53 27.17 17.72
C ARG A 29 -6.00 26.95 19.15
N THR A 30 -6.51 25.78 19.45
CA THR A 30 -6.93 25.34 20.77
C THR A 30 -5.98 24.28 21.28
N ASN A 31 -6.10 23.85 22.52
CA ASN A 31 -5.28 22.78 23.09
C ASN A 31 -5.75 21.36 22.69
N VAL A 32 -6.57 21.22 21.65
CA VAL A 32 -7.06 19.93 21.16
C VAL A 32 -6.02 19.26 20.28
N ARG A 33 -5.65 18.03 20.60
CA ARG A 33 -4.82 17.18 19.74
C ARG A 33 -5.72 16.48 18.72
N VAL A 34 -5.48 16.72 17.44
CA VAL A 34 -6.31 16.20 16.36
C VAL A 34 -5.58 15.08 15.65
N PHE A 35 -6.21 13.92 15.54
CA PHE A 35 -5.78 12.79 14.74
C PHE A 35 -6.75 12.60 13.58
N VAL A 36 -6.22 12.57 12.36
CA VAL A 36 -7.01 12.36 11.16
C VAL A 36 -6.53 11.10 10.44
N THR A 37 -7.46 10.31 9.92
CA THR A 37 -7.14 9.18 9.06
C THR A 37 -7.63 9.40 7.65
N GLY A 38 -7.08 8.66 6.71
CA GLY A 38 -7.54 8.63 5.33
C GLY A 38 -6.79 7.61 4.49
N SER A 39 -7.49 7.02 3.55
CA SER A 39 -7.00 5.97 2.66
C SER A 39 -6.21 6.49 1.45
N ASN A 40 -5.94 7.80 1.35
CA ASN A 40 -5.29 8.41 0.19
C ASN A 40 -4.05 9.25 0.53
N ALA A 41 -2.89 8.77 0.07
CA ALA A 41 -1.62 9.46 0.25
C ALA A 41 -1.58 10.87 -0.33
N LYS A 42 -2.16 11.08 -1.52
CA LYS A 42 -1.99 12.33 -2.28
C LYS A 42 -2.96 13.43 -1.85
N LEU A 43 -4.17 13.07 -1.46
CA LEU A 43 -5.15 14.03 -0.95
C LEU A 43 -4.70 14.57 0.41
N LEU A 44 -4.34 13.66 1.31
CA LEU A 44 -3.86 14.07 2.63
C LEU A 44 -2.54 14.84 2.51
N SER A 45 -1.55 14.36 1.77
CA SER A 45 -0.26 15.05 1.64
C SER A 45 -0.37 16.37 0.86
N GLY A 46 -1.18 16.45 -0.20
CA GLY A 46 -1.37 17.67 -0.99
C GLY A 46 -2.13 18.76 -0.23
N GLU A 47 -3.25 18.42 0.38
CA GLU A 47 -4.06 19.34 1.20
C GLU A 47 -3.36 19.68 2.51
N LEU A 48 -2.73 18.70 3.17
CA LEU A 48 -1.92 18.92 4.38
C LEU A 48 -0.73 19.84 4.08
N ALA A 49 0.01 19.57 3.01
CA ALA A 49 1.15 20.41 2.63
C ALA A 49 0.73 21.85 2.32
N THR A 50 -0.42 22.04 1.68
CA THR A 50 -0.92 23.38 1.29
C THR A 50 -1.53 24.13 2.48
N HIS A 51 -2.33 23.45 3.32
CA HIS A 51 -3.16 24.10 4.32
C HIS A 51 -2.67 23.96 5.76
N LEU A 52 -1.86 22.92 6.05
CA LEU A 52 -1.35 22.63 7.38
C LEU A 52 0.20 22.61 7.44
N THR A 53 0.86 23.31 6.53
CA THR A 53 2.32 23.31 6.37
C THR A 53 3.05 23.39 7.71
N GLY A 54 3.89 22.37 7.99
CA GLY A 54 4.72 22.30 9.20
C GLY A 54 3.98 22.03 10.51
N ARG A 55 2.66 21.69 10.47
CA ARG A 55 1.83 21.51 11.66
C ARG A 55 1.26 20.10 11.77
N TYR A 56 1.81 19.12 11.07
CA TYR A 56 1.37 17.73 11.14
C TYR A 56 2.55 16.78 11.11
N ASN A 57 2.33 15.59 11.66
CA ASN A 57 3.19 14.42 11.48
C ASN A 57 2.41 13.37 10.71
N GLU A 58 3.01 12.82 9.65
CA GLU A 58 2.42 11.72 8.88
C GLU A 58 2.89 10.39 9.44
N ILE A 59 1.94 9.51 9.72
CA ILE A 59 2.19 8.13 10.13
C ILE A 59 1.57 7.22 9.09
N ARG A 60 2.38 6.42 8.42
CA ARG A 60 1.93 5.42 7.44
C ARG A 60 1.79 4.07 8.11
N LEU A 61 0.58 3.53 8.06
CA LEU A 61 0.29 2.18 8.53
C LEU A 61 0.41 1.20 7.38
N TYR A 62 1.23 0.20 7.57
CA TYR A 62 1.42 -0.92 6.64
C TYR A 62 0.71 -2.17 7.19
N PRO A 63 0.39 -3.17 6.34
CA PRO A 63 0.10 -4.52 6.83
C PRO A 63 1.22 -5.01 7.76
N PHE A 64 0.98 -6.02 8.58
CA PHE A 64 2.01 -6.52 9.51
C PHE A 64 3.34 -6.78 8.81
N SER A 65 4.43 -6.32 9.43
CA SER A 65 5.78 -6.83 9.16
C SER A 65 5.89 -8.29 9.58
N PHE A 66 6.93 -8.98 9.16
CA PHE A 66 7.15 -10.34 9.65
C PHE A 66 7.36 -10.40 11.18
N SER A 67 7.96 -9.38 11.77
CA SER A 67 8.10 -9.26 13.23
C SER A 67 6.73 -9.16 13.91
N GLU A 68 5.88 -8.22 13.47
CA GLU A 68 4.52 -8.04 13.99
C GLU A 68 3.64 -9.28 13.75
N TYR A 69 3.84 -9.97 12.62
CA TYR A 69 3.21 -11.25 12.34
C TYR A 69 3.62 -12.33 13.35
N CYS A 70 4.92 -12.41 13.68
CA CYS A 70 5.43 -13.33 14.69
C CYS A 70 4.84 -13.02 16.08
N ASP A 71 4.79 -11.74 16.45
CA ASP A 71 4.22 -11.30 17.73
C ASP A 71 2.73 -11.66 17.83
N TYR A 72 1.97 -11.40 16.76
CA TYR A 72 0.55 -11.75 16.68
C TYR A 72 0.31 -13.25 16.84
N HIS A 73 1.14 -14.08 16.19
CA HIS A 73 1.03 -15.55 16.24
C HIS A 73 1.80 -16.18 17.41
N LYS A 74 2.41 -15.38 18.30
CA LYS A 74 3.19 -15.81 19.47
C LYS A 74 4.35 -16.76 19.10
N ILE A 75 5.03 -16.45 18.00
CA ILE A 75 6.18 -17.20 17.50
C ILE A 75 7.43 -16.67 18.20
N ASP A 76 8.21 -17.56 18.79
CA ASP A 76 9.45 -17.20 19.48
C ASP A 76 10.51 -16.73 18.47
N THR A 77 10.83 -15.43 18.53
CA THR A 77 11.85 -14.79 17.69
C THR A 77 13.22 -14.68 18.35
N GLN A 78 13.32 -14.98 19.66
CA GLN A 78 14.54 -14.76 20.45
C GLN A 78 15.37 -16.03 20.64
N SER A 79 14.72 -17.19 20.73
CA SER A 79 15.40 -18.46 20.95
C SER A 79 16.24 -18.87 19.74
N ILE A 80 17.47 -19.31 20.01
CA ILE A 80 18.43 -19.80 19.00
C ILE A 80 18.39 -21.31 18.77
N THR A 81 17.39 -22.02 19.34
CA THR A 81 17.28 -23.47 19.17
C THR A 81 16.87 -23.85 17.74
N THR A 82 17.32 -25.02 17.28
CA THR A 82 16.94 -25.57 15.97
C THR A 82 15.42 -25.67 15.78
N LYS A 83 14.68 -25.98 16.86
CA LYS A 83 13.22 -26.04 16.85
C LYS A 83 12.62 -24.67 16.58
N ALA A 84 13.04 -23.64 17.30
CA ALA A 84 12.56 -22.27 17.12
C ALA A 84 12.92 -21.73 15.74
N ASP A 85 14.10 -22.04 15.22
CA ASP A 85 14.51 -21.64 13.87
C ASP A 85 13.63 -22.30 12.79
N ALA A 86 13.33 -23.59 12.93
CA ALA A 86 12.42 -24.30 12.03
C ALA A 86 10.98 -23.75 12.09
N GLU A 87 10.52 -23.30 13.26
CA GLU A 87 9.22 -22.67 13.43
C GLU A 87 9.17 -21.31 12.75
N ARG A 88 10.18 -20.46 12.95
CA ARG A 88 10.32 -19.15 12.27
C ARG A 88 10.35 -19.31 10.75
N LYS A 89 11.09 -20.28 10.22
CA LYS A 89 11.15 -20.55 8.78
C LYS A 89 9.78 -20.96 8.22
N ARG A 90 9.05 -21.82 8.89
CA ARG A 90 7.68 -22.18 8.51
C ARG A 90 6.73 -20.98 8.57
N ALA A 91 6.84 -20.16 9.61
CA ALA A 91 6.07 -18.95 9.77
C ALA A 91 6.37 -17.94 8.65
N PHE A 92 7.64 -17.78 8.27
CA PHE A 92 8.03 -16.89 7.18
C PHE A 92 7.46 -17.34 5.83
N VAL A 93 7.52 -18.62 5.51
CA VAL A 93 6.88 -19.17 4.30
C VAL A 93 5.38 -18.89 4.31
N LYS A 94 4.73 -19.07 5.45
CA LYS A 94 3.31 -18.78 5.61
C LYS A 94 3.01 -17.30 5.44
N TYR A 95 3.80 -16.41 6.03
CA TYR A 95 3.69 -14.96 5.89
C TYR A 95 3.84 -14.52 4.43
N VAL A 96 4.84 -15.04 3.70
CA VAL A 96 5.03 -14.75 2.26
C VAL A 96 3.85 -15.21 1.43
N ASN A 97 3.17 -16.29 1.83
CA ASN A 97 2.00 -16.80 1.12
C ASN A 97 0.70 -16.08 1.49
N ASP A 98 0.47 -15.87 2.77
CA ASP A 98 -0.80 -15.36 3.29
C ASP A 98 -0.87 -13.83 3.33
N GLY A 99 0.29 -13.18 3.50
CA GLY A 99 0.38 -11.75 3.70
C GLY A 99 0.27 -11.31 5.15
N GLY A 100 0.39 -9.99 5.34
CA GLY A 100 0.41 -9.32 6.64
C GLY A 100 -0.86 -8.55 6.97
N PHE A 101 -1.93 -8.58 6.16
CA PHE A 101 -3.18 -7.91 6.56
C PHE A 101 -3.71 -8.51 7.86
N PRO A 102 -3.99 -7.68 8.91
CA PRO A 102 -4.44 -8.18 10.21
C PRO A 102 -5.68 -9.05 10.12
N GLU A 103 -6.66 -8.64 9.32
CA GLU A 103 -7.96 -9.30 9.20
C GLU A 103 -7.82 -10.72 8.65
N ILE A 104 -6.90 -10.94 7.69
CA ILE A 104 -6.75 -12.28 7.08
C ILE A 104 -6.12 -13.31 8.01
N GLN A 105 -5.48 -12.86 9.11
CA GLN A 105 -4.82 -13.78 10.04
C GLN A 105 -5.82 -14.73 10.73
N SER A 106 -7.05 -14.26 10.94
CA SER A 106 -8.12 -15.04 11.59
C SER A 106 -9.08 -15.71 10.60
N LEU A 107 -8.99 -15.41 9.30
CA LEU A 107 -9.94 -15.90 8.30
C LEU A 107 -9.58 -17.28 7.77
N ARG A 108 -10.61 -18.13 7.59
CA ARG A 108 -10.47 -19.43 6.91
C ARG A 108 -10.34 -19.27 5.39
N ASN A 109 -11.13 -18.37 4.80
CA ASN A 109 -11.13 -18.14 3.34
C ASN A 109 -10.48 -16.79 3.00
N LYS A 110 -9.16 -16.78 3.00
CA LYS A 110 -8.35 -15.59 2.73
C LYS A 110 -8.53 -15.08 1.30
N ARG A 111 -8.74 -15.98 0.35
CA ARG A 111 -8.90 -15.64 -1.07
C ARG A 111 -10.12 -14.75 -1.31
N VAL A 112 -11.27 -15.13 -0.79
CA VAL A 112 -12.51 -14.34 -0.92
C VAL A 112 -12.34 -12.95 -0.31
N TYR A 113 -11.69 -12.87 0.84
CA TYR A 113 -11.40 -11.59 1.47
C TYR A 113 -10.52 -10.70 0.59
N ILE A 114 -9.39 -11.22 0.10
CA ILE A 114 -8.45 -10.46 -0.75
C ILE A 114 -9.10 -10.01 -2.05
N GLN A 115 -9.89 -10.86 -2.69
CA GLN A 115 -10.64 -10.49 -3.89
C GLN A 115 -11.62 -9.35 -3.61
N SER A 116 -12.37 -9.45 -2.51
CA SER A 116 -13.31 -8.40 -2.08
C SER A 116 -12.58 -7.10 -1.72
N LEU A 117 -11.41 -7.18 -1.10
CA LEU A 117 -10.58 -6.02 -0.76
C LEU A 117 -10.09 -5.32 -2.03
N ILE A 118 -9.50 -6.04 -2.97
CA ILE A 118 -9.06 -5.47 -4.26
C ILE A 118 -10.23 -4.79 -4.97
N GLU A 119 -11.37 -5.48 -5.08
CA GLU A 119 -12.56 -4.92 -5.75
C GLU A 119 -13.09 -3.68 -5.03
N ALA A 120 -13.08 -3.66 -3.70
CA ALA A 120 -13.47 -2.48 -2.92
C ALA A 120 -12.53 -1.29 -3.17
N ILE A 121 -11.22 -1.50 -3.21
CA ILE A 121 -10.24 -0.45 -3.53
C ILE A 121 -10.49 0.07 -4.96
N LEU A 122 -10.68 -0.81 -5.94
CA LEU A 122 -10.90 -0.39 -7.32
C LEU A 122 -12.19 0.40 -7.51
N THR A 123 -13.28 -0.01 -6.86
CA THR A 123 -14.61 0.60 -7.05
C THR A 123 -14.86 1.78 -6.13
N LYS A 124 -14.56 1.65 -4.83
CA LYS A 124 -14.85 2.69 -3.84
C LYS A 124 -13.79 3.77 -3.80
N ASP A 125 -12.51 3.37 -3.76
CA ASP A 125 -11.42 4.33 -3.56
C ASP A 125 -10.92 4.93 -4.88
N ILE A 126 -10.89 4.15 -5.97
CA ILE A 126 -10.35 4.63 -7.24
C ILE A 126 -11.46 5.08 -8.19
N GLN A 127 -12.38 4.19 -8.57
CA GLN A 127 -13.41 4.50 -9.57
C GLN A 127 -14.27 5.71 -9.17
N LYS A 128 -14.80 5.69 -7.96
CA LYS A 128 -15.69 6.76 -7.45
C LYS A 128 -14.94 8.09 -7.38
N ARG A 129 -13.71 8.06 -6.87
CA ARG A 129 -12.89 9.27 -6.68
C ARG A 129 -12.47 9.92 -7.99
N PHE A 130 -11.92 9.12 -8.92
CA PHE A 130 -11.39 9.63 -10.19
C PHE A 130 -12.42 9.61 -11.33
N LYS A 131 -13.69 9.29 -11.00
CA LYS A 131 -14.82 9.23 -11.96
C LYS A 131 -14.48 8.37 -13.19
N ILE A 132 -13.86 7.19 -12.96
CA ILE A 132 -13.44 6.29 -14.02
C ILE A 132 -14.68 5.66 -14.66
N ARG A 133 -14.78 5.79 -16.00
CA ARG A 133 -15.89 5.21 -16.77
C ARG A 133 -15.67 3.72 -17.05
N ASN A 134 -14.43 3.33 -17.35
CA ASN A 134 -14.07 1.95 -17.70
C ASN A 134 -13.29 1.27 -16.57
N VAL A 135 -14.02 0.70 -15.61
CA VAL A 135 -13.44 -0.04 -14.46
C VAL A 135 -12.81 -1.35 -14.89
N ASP A 136 -13.30 -1.96 -15.98
CA ASP A 136 -12.76 -3.22 -16.48
C ASP A 136 -11.29 -3.06 -16.91
N THR A 137 -10.97 -1.98 -17.61
CA THR A 137 -9.59 -1.65 -17.96
C THR A 137 -8.72 -1.44 -16.71
N LEU A 138 -9.22 -0.74 -15.69
CA LEU A 138 -8.51 -0.58 -14.42
C LEU A 138 -8.25 -1.94 -13.76
N ARG A 139 -9.25 -2.81 -13.73
CA ARG A 139 -9.14 -4.17 -13.19
C ARG A 139 -8.08 -5.00 -13.94
N LYS A 140 -8.09 -4.97 -15.27
CA LYS A 140 -7.09 -5.67 -16.10
C LYS A 140 -5.66 -5.16 -15.85
N ILE A 141 -5.46 -3.85 -15.76
CA ILE A 141 -4.15 -3.25 -15.42
C ILE A 141 -3.71 -3.71 -14.02
N THR A 142 -4.61 -3.67 -13.03
CA THR A 142 -4.33 -4.12 -11.67
C THR A 142 -3.88 -5.58 -11.64
N HIS A 143 -4.62 -6.45 -12.30
CA HIS A 143 -4.28 -7.87 -12.40
C HIS A 143 -2.94 -8.09 -13.10
N HIS A 144 -2.66 -7.35 -14.18
CA HIS A 144 -1.37 -7.43 -14.87
C HIS A 144 -0.22 -7.05 -13.94
N LEU A 145 -0.34 -5.96 -13.18
CA LEU A 145 0.71 -5.51 -12.27
C LEU A 145 0.92 -6.47 -11.08
N ILE A 146 -0.15 -6.99 -10.48
CA ILE A 146 -0.07 -7.98 -9.40
C ILE A 146 0.58 -9.28 -9.89
N ASN A 147 0.35 -9.66 -11.15
CA ASN A 147 0.96 -10.86 -11.74
C ASN A 147 2.45 -10.68 -12.05
N ASN A 148 2.87 -9.47 -12.35
CA ASN A 148 4.22 -9.12 -12.76
C ASN A 148 4.93 -8.23 -11.73
N ILE A 149 4.78 -8.56 -10.44
CA ILE A 149 5.48 -7.84 -9.36
C ILE A 149 6.99 -7.96 -9.53
N CYS A 150 7.71 -6.95 -9.03
CA CYS A 150 9.17 -6.84 -9.12
C CYS A 150 9.70 -6.74 -10.57
N GLN A 151 8.82 -6.58 -11.56
CA GLN A 151 9.18 -6.34 -12.95
C GLN A 151 9.05 -4.86 -13.30
N GLU A 152 9.83 -4.41 -14.29
CA GLU A 152 9.69 -3.06 -14.85
C GLU A 152 8.31 -2.87 -15.47
N ILE A 153 7.67 -1.75 -15.21
CA ILE A 153 6.35 -1.42 -15.77
C ILE A 153 6.53 -0.98 -17.23
N ASN A 154 6.17 -1.85 -18.15
CA ASN A 154 6.17 -1.52 -19.57
C ASN A 154 4.82 -0.96 -20.01
N TYR A 155 4.68 0.37 -19.94
CA TYR A 155 3.43 1.07 -20.23
C TYR A 155 2.97 0.87 -21.69
N ASP A 156 3.90 0.83 -22.65
CA ASP A 156 3.62 0.62 -24.08
C ASP A 156 3.07 -0.78 -24.33
N GLU A 157 3.67 -1.81 -23.74
CA GLU A 157 3.20 -3.19 -23.84
C GLU A 157 1.80 -3.36 -23.26
N ILE A 158 1.56 -2.82 -22.06
CA ILE A 158 0.25 -2.87 -21.40
C ILE A 158 -0.79 -2.13 -22.24
N SER A 159 -0.45 -0.99 -22.82
CA SER A 159 -1.35 -0.21 -23.68
C SER A 159 -1.78 -0.98 -24.91
N LYS A 160 -0.84 -1.63 -25.59
CA LYS A 160 -1.10 -2.49 -26.77
C LYS A 160 -1.93 -3.72 -26.40
N LEU A 161 -1.58 -4.39 -25.30
CA LEU A 161 -2.29 -5.59 -24.82
C LEU A 161 -3.77 -5.30 -24.52
N LEU A 162 -4.07 -4.13 -23.97
CA LEU A 162 -5.42 -3.78 -23.53
C LEU A 162 -6.18 -2.87 -24.51
N GLY A 163 -5.57 -2.46 -25.61
CA GLY A 163 -6.19 -1.58 -26.61
C GLY A 163 -6.51 -0.17 -26.07
N VAL A 164 -5.67 0.35 -25.17
CA VAL A 164 -5.83 1.67 -24.56
C VAL A 164 -4.59 2.55 -24.81
N THR A 165 -4.66 3.84 -24.51
CA THR A 165 -3.50 4.71 -24.69
C THR A 165 -2.50 4.54 -23.53
N ASP A 166 -1.20 4.73 -23.79
CA ASP A 166 -0.14 4.75 -22.78
C ASP A 166 -0.45 5.73 -21.62
N ASN A 167 -1.01 6.88 -21.96
CA ASN A 167 -1.43 7.87 -20.96
C ASN A 167 -2.53 7.35 -20.02
N THR A 168 -3.45 6.51 -20.54
CA THR A 168 -4.47 5.86 -19.71
C THR A 168 -3.83 4.88 -18.74
N VAL A 169 -2.87 4.07 -19.21
CA VAL A 169 -2.14 3.12 -18.35
C VAL A 169 -1.40 3.87 -17.25
N ARG A 170 -0.66 4.94 -17.59
CA ARG A 170 0.07 5.76 -16.60
C ARG A 170 -0.85 6.35 -15.53
N LYS A 171 -1.99 6.89 -15.95
CA LYS A 171 -2.98 7.44 -15.01
C LYS A 171 -3.51 6.36 -14.07
N TYR A 172 -3.83 5.18 -14.58
CA TYR A 172 -4.37 4.11 -13.76
C TYR A 172 -3.33 3.54 -12.80
N VAL A 173 -2.08 3.40 -13.23
CA VAL A 173 -0.96 3.06 -12.33
C VAL A 173 -0.79 4.11 -11.23
N ASP A 174 -0.88 5.40 -11.57
CA ASP A 174 -0.81 6.46 -10.55
C ASP A 174 -1.99 6.40 -9.56
N TYR A 175 -3.19 6.07 -10.01
CA TYR A 175 -4.34 5.88 -9.11
C TYR A 175 -4.17 4.70 -8.17
N LEU A 176 -3.62 3.57 -8.66
CA LEU A 176 -3.30 2.40 -7.84
C LEU A 176 -2.24 2.71 -6.79
N ARG A 177 -1.26 3.56 -7.15
CA ARG A 177 -0.25 4.05 -6.21
C ARG A 177 -0.85 4.96 -5.14
N GLN A 178 -1.74 5.86 -5.52
CA GLN A 178 -2.44 6.74 -4.59
C GLN A 178 -3.33 5.97 -3.61
N ALA A 179 -3.89 4.83 -4.04
CA ALA A 179 -4.66 3.93 -3.20
C ALA A 179 -3.78 2.93 -2.41
N PHE A 180 -2.47 3.11 -2.40
CA PHE A 180 -1.48 2.24 -1.75
C PHE A 180 -1.50 0.76 -2.20
N LEU A 181 -2.26 0.40 -3.24
CA LEU A 181 -2.30 -0.98 -3.71
C LEU A 181 -1.01 -1.39 -4.40
N ILE A 182 -0.44 -0.49 -5.21
CA ILE A 182 0.83 -0.66 -5.92
C ILE A 182 1.82 0.40 -5.42
N GLN A 183 3.06 -0.01 -5.28
CA GLN A 183 4.21 0.86 -5.07
C GLN A 183 5.13 0.78 -6.27
N SER A 184 5.99 1.76 -6.46
CA SER A 184 6.99 1.71 -7.53
C SER A 184 8.36 2.10 -7.02
N LEU A 185 9.36 1.35 -7.46
CA LEU A 185 10.77 1.61 -7.18
C LEU A 185 11.48 1.98 -8.46
N THR A 186 12.17 3.12 -8.45
CA THR A 186 12.92 3.59 -9.61
C THR A 186 14.32 3.03 -9.63
N LYS A 187 14.87 2.88 -10.83
CA LYS A 187 16.26 2.46 -11.02
C LYS A 187 17.22 3.54 -10.52
N TYR A 188 18.29 3.14 -9.83
CA TYR A 188 19.39 4.06 -9.58
C TYR A 188 20.07 4.43 -10.90
N SER A 189 20.03 5.70 -11.29
CA SER A 189 20.73 6.21 -12.46
C SER A 189 21.01 7.70 -12.30
N TYR A 190 22.18 8.13 -12.75
CA TYR A 190 22.50 9.58 -12.87
C TYR A 190 21.70 10.24 -13.99
N LYS A 191 21.17 9.49 -14.96
CA LYS A 191 20.37 10.02 -16.07
C LYS A 191 18.89 10.05 -15.69
N SER A 192 18.31 11.24 -15.54
CA SER A 192 16.89 11.45 -15.16
C SER A 192 15.91 10.66 -16.03
N LYS A 193 16.18 10.53 -17.35
CA LYS A 193 15.32 9.77 -18.27
C LYS A 193 15.24 8.27 -17.95
N GLU A 194 16.32 7.68 -17.45
CA GLU A 194 16.36 6.26 -17.07
C GLU A 194 15.61 6.02 -15.77
N ARG A 195 15.72 6.94 -14.80
CA ARG A 195 14.95 6.88 -13.55
C ARG A 195 13.44 6.84 -13.79
N ILE A 196 12.94 7.66 -14.72
CA ILE A 196 11.49 7.79 -14.96
C ILE A 196 10.95 6.59 -15.75
N ARG A 197 11.74 5.98 -16.64
CA ARG A 197 11.27 4.94 -17.55
C ARG A 197 11.20 3.55 -16.95
N ASN A 198 12.07 3.24 -16.02
CA ASN A 198 12.33 1.89 -15.54
C ASN A 198 11.93 1.73 -14.07
N ALA A 199 10.67 1.98 -13.74
CA ALA A 199 10.17 1.72 -12.40
C ALA A 199 9.63 0.29 -12.31
N LYS A 200 10.08 -0.47 -11.32
CA LYS A 200 9.50 -1.78 -10.97
C LYS A 200 8.21 -1.60 -10.17
N ALA A 201 7.24 -2.49 -10.38
CA ALA A 201 6.00 -2.54 -9.61
C ALA A 201 6.14 -3.46 -8.40
N TYR A 202 5.69 -2.99 -7.24
CA TYR A 202 5.58 -3.77 -6.01
C TYR A 202 4.17 -3.64 -5.45
N ILE A 203 3.70 -4.65 -4.73
CA ILE A 203 2.41 -4.63 -4.04
C ILE A 203 2.62 -4.41 -2.55
N ILE A 204 1.64 -3.77 -1.90
CA ILE A 204 1.75 -3.43 -0.48
C ILE A 204 1.78 -4.65 0.44
N ASP A 205 1.26 -5.79 -0.02
CA ASP A 205 1.19 -7.03 0.77
C ASP A 205 1.28 -8.27 -0.13
N PRO A 206 2.13 -9.26 0.18
CA PRO A 206 2.30 -10.46 -0.64
C PRO A 206 1.03 -11.31 -0.74
N GLY A 207 0.12 -11.21 0.22
CA GLY A 207 -1.17 -11.91 0.18
C GLY A 207 -2.04 -11.52 -1.01
N LEU A 208 -1.89 -10.30 -1.54
CA LEU A 208 -2.60 -9.84 -2.73
C LEU A 208 -2.26 -10.67 -3.98
N GLN A 209 -1.04 -11.17 -4.07
CA GLN A 209 -0.62 -11.99 -5.20
C GLN A 209 -1.14 -13.43 -5.11
N ASN A 210 -1.04 -14.04 -3.94
CA ASN A 210 -1.31 -15.46 -3.77
C ASN A 210 -2.79 -15.80 -3.67
N ASN A 211 -3.61 -14.88 -3.21
CA ASN A 211 -5.03 -15.10 -3.01
C ASN A 211 -5.89 -14.65 -4.20
N ARG A 212 -5.29 -14.38 -5.36
CA ARG A 212 -5.98 -14.07 -6.61
C ARG A 212 -6.46 -15.34 -7.33
N ASP A 213 -7.30 -15.15 -8.35
CA ASP A 213 -7.67 -16.25 -9.25
C ASP A 213 -6.45 -16.73 -10.05
N ASN A 214 -6.35 -18.05 -10.24
CA ASN A 214 -5.27 -18.72 -10.99
C ASN A 214 -3.86 -18.49 -10.41
N ALA A 215 -3.71 -18.21 -9.11
CA ALA A 215 -2.42 -18.17 -8.46
C ALA A 215 -1.88 -19.59 -8.21
N PHE A 216 -0.66 -19.86 -8.70
CA PHE A 216 0.09 -21.07 -8.37
C PHE A 216 1.07 -20.77 -7.25
N ALA A 217 0.99 -21.50 -6.14
CA ALA A 217 1.76 -21.24 -4.93
C ALA A 217 3.29 -21.36 -5.11
N SER A 218 3.75 -22.10 -6.11
CA SER A 218 5.18 -22.34 -6.39
C SER A 218 5.82 -21.34 -7.35
N GLU A 219 5.00 -20.53 -8.05
CA GLU A 219 5.54 -19.60 -9.03
C GLU A 219 6.18 -18.38 -8.37
N ASN A 220 7.36 -18.00 -8.87
CA ASN A 220 8.02 -16.72 -8.59
C ASN A 220 8.32 -16.45 -7.11
N ILE A 221 8.76 -17.45 -6.35
CA ILE A 221 9.15 -17.28 -4.94
C ILE A 221 10.20 -16.16 -4.77
N GLY A 222 11.12 -16.00 -5.71
CA GLY A 222 12.12 -14.94 -5.70
C GLY A 222 11.50 -13.55 -5.72
N TRP A 223 10.49 -13.32 -6.57
CA TRP A 223 9.80 -12.03 -6.66
C TRP A 223 8.97 -11.74 -5.41
N ARG A 224 8.37 -12.76 -4.79
CA ARG A 224 7.66 -12.60 -3.52
C ARG A 224 8.60 -12.19 -2.39
N LEU A 225 9.77 -12.81 -2.32
CA LEU A 225 10.81 -12.44 -1.36
C LEU A 225 11.31 -11.03 -1.62
N GLU A 226 11.58 -10.67 -2.89
CA GLU A 226 11.97 -9.31 -3.28
C GLU A 226 10.90 -8.30 -2.86
N ASN A 227 9.61 -8.61 -3.07
CA ASN A 227 8.52 -7.74 -2.66
C ASN A 227 8.46 -7.55 -1.13
N VAL A 228 8.60 -8.63 -0.35
CA VAL A 228 8.64 -8.56 1.13
C VAL A 228 9.81 -7.71 1.61
N VAL A 229 10.99 -7.91 1.03
CA VAL A 229 12.19 -7.11 1.36
C VAL A 229 11.95 -5.64 1.02
N TYR A 230 11.38 -5.35 -0.15
CA TYR A 230 11.09 -3.98 -0.56
C TYR A 230 10.13 -3.29 0.42
N ILE A 231 9.02 -3.93 0.81
CA ILE A 231 8.06 -3.34 1.76
C ILE A 231 8.69 -3.11 3.13
N GLU A 232 9.55 -4.02 3.58
CA GLU A 232 10.27 -3.85 4.84
C GLU A 232 11.27 -2.67 4.76
N LEU A 233 11.99 -2.52 3.66
CA LEU A 233 12.85 -1.37 3.43
C LEU A 233 12.04 -0.07 3.36
N LEU A 234 10.91 -0.06 2.65
CA LEU A 234 10.04 1.11 2.54
C LEU A 234 9.54 1.56 3.92
N ARG A 235 9.16 0.60 4.78
CA ARG A 235 8.75 0.86 6.17
C ARG A 235 9.86 1.53 6.99
N ARG A 236 11.08 1.03 6.89
CA ARG A 236 12.25 1.58 7.60
C ARG A 236 12.68 2.93 7.05
N CYS A 237 12.67 3.11 5.75
CA CYS A 237 13.11 4.34 5.09
C CYS A 237 12.12 5.49 5.28
N SER A 238 10.82 5.21 5.34
CA SER A 238 9.79 6.22 5.61
C SER A 238 10.04 6.98 6.92
N ASN A 239 10.60 6.30 7.92
CA ASN A 239 10.91 6.90 9.21
C ASN A 239 12.28 7.61 9.25
N ASN A 240 13.17 7.35 8.30
CA ASN A 240 14.56 7.80 8.32
C ASN A 240 14.91 8.75 7.16
N PHE A 241 13.95 9.18 6.35
CA PHE A 241 14.14 10.04 5.18
C PHE A 241 15.18 9.50 4.18
N LEU A 242 15.26 8.18 4.03
CA LEU A 242 16.17 7.52 3.10
C LEU A 242 15.45 7.18 1.80
N ASP A 243 16.13 7.37 0.68
CA ASP A 243 15.66 6.96 -0.64
C ASP A 243 16.06 5.51 -0.94
N ILE A 244 15.16 4.78 -1.60
CA ILE A 244 15.40 3.41 -2.05
C ILE A 244 15.43 3.40 -3.58
N TYR A 245 16.39 2.65 -4.12
CA TYR A 245 16.54 2.39 -5.56
C TYR A 245 16.84 0.92 -5.80
N TYR A 246 16.64 0.41 -7.02
CA TYR A 246 17.11 -0.92 -7.45
C TYR A 246 18.24 -0.79 -8.47
#